data_c0a3171bbee7c3350ebe7f845b8c49da
#
_entry.id   c0a3171bbee7c3350ebe7f845b8c49da
#
_cell.length_a   1.000
_cell.length_b   1.000
_cell.length_c   1.000
_cell.angle_alpha   90.00
_cell.angle_beta   90.00
_cell.angle_gamma   90.00
#
_symmetry.space_group_name_H-M   'P 1'
#
loop_
_entity.id
_entity.type
_entity.pdbx_description
1 polymer ?
#
loop_
_entity_poly.entity_id
_entity_poly.type
_entity_poly.pdbx_seq_one_letter_code
_entity_poly.pdbx_strand_id
1 'polypeptide(L)'
;MAAKCPTLKPNYVVNLPSIKVKTITDKELINALINVESANNDNAYRSCEGAAGALQILCTMVRDVNRILRRQKSNQRYTYEDRWDRQKSIEMFNIYCNHYNLVTPEEKARCWNGGPRGLQKLSTKRYWEKVKKQLATQN
;
A
#
# COMPACT_ATOMS: atom_id res chain seq x y z
N MET A 1 -4.57 -36.61 48.39
CA MET A 1 -3.41 -36.91 47.55
C MET A 1 -3.22 -35.76 46.56
N ALA A 2 -2.13 -35.00 46.66
CA ALA A 2 -1.81 -33.95 45.72
C ALA A 2 -1.27 -34.59 44.43
N ALA A 3 -1.93 -34.37 43.29
CA ALA A 3 -1.43 -34.76 41.99
C ALA A 3 -0.15 -33.95 41.71
N LYS A 4 0.97 -34.61 41.47
CA LYS A 4 2.19 -33.96 41.02
C LYS A 4 1.94 -33.41 39.61
N CYS A 5 2.04 -32.08 39.43
CA CYS A 5 2.12 -31.48 38.12
C CYS A 5 3.30 -32.09 37.34
N PRO A 6 3.11 -32.52 36.09
CA PRO A 6 4.25 -32.98 35.29
C PRO A 6 5.23 -31.82 35.15
N THR A 7 6.45 -31.99 35.65
CA THR A 7 7.54 -31.09 35.44
C THR A 7 7.82 -31.04 33.93
N LEU A 8 7.60 -29.89 33.33
CA LEU A 8 8.02 -29.60 31.95
C LEU A 8 9.54 -29.87 31.88
N LYS A 9 9.92 -30.83 31.04
CA LYS A 9 11.35 -31.11 30.77
C LYS A 9 11.96 -29.87 30.15
N PRO A 10 13.03 -29.30 30.72
CA PRO A 10 13.50 -27.98 30.32
C PRO A 10 14.29 -27.89 28.99
N ASN A 11 14.28 -28.89 28.13
CA ASN A 11 15.17 -28.92 27.00
C ASN A 11 14.50 -29.39 25.69
N TYR A 12 13.32 -28.81 25.38
CA TYR A 12 12.84 -28.89 24.00
C TYR A 12 13.26 -27.63 23.25
N VAL A 13 14.48 -27.63 22.68
CA VAL A 13 14.83 -26.67 21.64
C VAL A 13 14.16 -27.16 20.37
N VAL A 14 12.98 -26.63 20.06
CA VAL A 14 12.39 -26.80 18.74
C VAL A 14 13.21 -25.93 17.79
N ASN A 15 14.17 -26.54 17.09
CA ASN A 15 14.81 -25.91 15.95
C ASN A 15 13.76 -25.78 14.85
N LEU A 16 12.93 -24.73 14.92
CA LEU A 16 12.12 -24.33 13.77
C LEU A 16 13.06 -23.83 12.67
N PRO A 17 12.93 -24.34 11.44
CA PRO A 17 13.69 -23.77 10.34
C PRO A 17 13.38 -22.27 10.30
N SER A 18 14.40 -21.43 10.30
CA SER A 18 14.24 -19.99 10.14
C SER A 18 13.60 -19.75 8.77
N ILE A 19 12.28 -19.50 8.76
CA ILE A 19 11.57 -19.05 7.57
C ILE A 19 12.07 -17.63 7.30
N LYS A 20 12.91 -17.47 6.27
CA LYS A 20 13.24 -16.13 5.76
C LYS A 20 11.98 -15.55 5.13
N VAL A 21 11.22 -14.77 5.90
CA VAL A 21 10.11 -13.97 5.37
C VAL A 21 10.75 -12.86 4.54
N LYS A 22 10.54 -12.91 3.21
CA LYS A 22 10.99 -11.84 2.33
C LYS A 22 10.21 -10.57 2.65
N THR A 23 10.91 -9.53 3.12
CA THR A 23 10.32 -8.21 3.36
C THR A 23 10.13 -7.49 2.02
N ILE A 24 8.89 -7.06 1.73
CA ILE A 24 8.56 -6.26 0.56
C ILE A 24 8.95 -4.81 0.85
N THR A 25 9.80 -4.23 0.02
CA THR A 25 10.17 -2.83 0.13
C THR A 25 9.08 -1.91 -0.44
N ASP A 26 9.05 -0.65 -0.02
CA ASP A 26 8.12 0.34 -0.56
C ASP A 26 8.30 0.53 -2.08
N LYS A 27 9.52 0.46 -2.58
CA LYS A 27 9.81 0.53 -4.02
C LYS A 27 9.18 -0.64 -4.78
N GLU A 28 9.32 -1.86 -4.28
CA GLU A 28 8.70 -3.05 -4.88
C GLU A 28 7.17 -2.93 -4.88
N LEU A 29 6.60 -2.49 -3.77
CA LEU A 29 5.16 -2.27 -3.67
C LEU A 29 4.67 -1.23 -4.68
N ILE A 30 5.31 -0.06 -4.73
CA ILE A 30 4.93 1.02 -5.64
C ILE A 30 5.02 0.57 -7.11
N ASN A 31 6.08 -0.15 -7.49
CA ASN A 31 6.20 -0.71 -8.83
C ASN A 31 5.06 -1.68 -9.16
N ALA A 32 4.69 -2.54 -8.22
CA ALA A 32 3.56 -3.46 -8.39
C ALA A 32 2.23 -2.71 -8.54
N LEU A 33 2.00 -1.67 -7.74
CA LEU A 33 0.81 -0.81 -7.86
C LEU A 33 0.74 -0.12 -9.23
N ILE A 34 1.85 0.45 -9.69
CA ILE A 34 1.92 1.11 -11.00
C ILE A 34 1.59 0.11 -12.13
N ASN A 35 2.09 -1.12 -12.06
CA ASN A 35 1.76 -2.15 -13.03
C ASN A 35 0.27 -2.52 -13.02
N VAL A 36 -0.31 -2.68 -11.84
CA VAL A 36 -1.75 -3.00 -11.69
C VAL A 36 -2.63 -1.84 -12.17
N GLU A 37 -2.28 -0.61 -11.81
CA GLU A 37 -3.11 0.57 -12.09
C GLU A 37 -3.04 1.01 -13.56
N SER A 38 -1.85 1.05 -14.14
CA SER A 38 -1.62 1.70 -15.43
C SER A 38 -0.83 0.87 -16.45
N ALA A 39 -0.47 -0.38 -16.13
CA ALA A 39 0.48 -1.16 -16.92
C ALA A 39 1.79 -0.38 -17.18
N ASN A 40 2.27 0.32 -16.16
CA ASN A 40 3.49 1.14 -16.19
C ASN A 40 3.42 2.33 -17.17
N ASN A 41 2.24 2.89 -17.39
CA ASN A 41 2.01 4.00 -18.32
C ASN A 41 1.66 5.30 -17.57
N ASP A 42 2.56 6.29 -17.61
CA ASP A 42 2.36 7.60 -16.98
C ASP A 42 1.21 8.40 -17.61
N ASN A 43 0.85 8.08 -18.85
CA ASN A 43 -0.21 8.76 -19.60
C ASN A 43 -1.55 8.00 -19.56
N ALA A 44 -1.67 6.97 -18.74
CA ALA A 44 -2.91 6.22 -18.59
C ALA A 44 -4.03 7.10 -18.04
N TYR A 45 -5.19 7.05 -18.66
CA TYR A 45 -6.38 7.77 -18.21
C TYR A 45 -7.63 6.90 -18.32
N ARG A 46 -8.37 6.81 -17.23
CA ARG A 46 -9.62 6.08 -17.15
C ARG A 46 -10.77 7.08 -17.09
N SER A 47 -11.36 7.38 -18.24
CA SER A 47 -12.35 8.46 -18.41
C SER A 47 -13.61 8.29 -17.57
N CYS A 48 -14.07 7.06 -17.34
CA CYS A 48 -15.27 6.80 -16.53
C CYS A 48 -15.11 7.17 -15.04
N GLU A 49 -13.88 7.17 -14.54
CA GLU A 49 -13.57 7.48 -13.14
C GLU A 49 -12.77 8.77 -12.98
N GLY A 50 -12.20 9.29 -14.07
CA GLY A 50 -11.29 10.43 -14.04
C GLY A 50 -9.96 10.12 -13.38
N ALA A 51 -9.57 8.83 -13.34
CA ALA A 51 -8.29 8.39 -12.79
C ALA A 51 -7.16 8.60 -13.78
N ALA A 52 -6.05 9.17 -13.34
CA ALA A 52 -4.96 9.59 -14.22
C ALA A 52 -3.58 9.19 -13.73
N GLY A 53 -2.70 8.91 -14.69
CA GLY A 53 -1.28 8.68 -14.48
C GLY A 53 -0.90 7.29 -13.98
N ALA A 54 0.36 7.13 -13.62
CA ALA A 54 0.95 5.85 -13.22
C ALA A 54 0.19 5.15 -12.08
N LEU A 55 -0.28 5.91 -11.08
CA LEU A 55 -1.00 5.40 -9.91
C LEU A 55 -2.52 5.62 -9.99
N GLN A 56 -3.05 6.03 -11.15
CA GLN A 56 -4.48 6.23 -11.38
C GLN A 56 -5.16 7.08 -10.30
N ILE A 57 -4.59 8.27 -10.07
CA ILE A 57 -5.03 9.17 -9.01
C ILE A 57 -6.29 9.94 -9.44
N LEU A 58 -7.28 9.95 -8.55
CA LEU A 58 -8.49 10.75 -8.70
C LEU A 58 -8.26 12.20 -8.24
N CYS A 59 -9.01 13.14 -8.79
CA CYS A 59 -8.98 14.54 -8.31
C CYS A 59 -9.32 14.66 -6.82
N THR A 60 -10.21 13.82 -6.32
CA THR A 60 -10.55 13.76 -4.89
C THR A 60 -9.35 13.38 -4.03
N MET A 61 -8.46 12.49 -4.51
CA MET A 61 -7.25 12.11 -3.81
C MET A 61 -6.24 13.26 -3.76
N VAL A 62 -6.10 14.03 -4.84
CA VAL A 62 -5.26 15.24 -4.85
C VAL A 62 -5.75 16.24 -3.81
N ARG A 63 -7.07 16.45 -3.74
CA ARG A 63 -7.67 17.32 -2.71
C ARG A 63 -7.42 16.81 -1.29
N ASP A 64 -7.48 15.50 -1.08
CA ASP A 64 -7.22 14.91 0.24
C ASP A 64 -5.74 15.08 0.64
N VAL A 65 -4.82 14.83 -0.27
CA VAL A 65 -3.38 15.06 -0.04
C VAL A 65 -3.12 16.54 0.30
N ASN A 66 -3.70 17.47 -0.43
CA ASN A 66 -3.56 18.91 -0.14
C ASN A 66 -4.17 19.29 1.21
N ARG A 67 -5.29 18.67 1.61
CA ARG A 67 -5.89 18.84 2.93
C ARG A 67 -4.95 18.35 4.04
N ILE A 68 -4.31 17.19 3.84
CA ILE A 68 -3.30 16.64 4.75
C ILE A 68 -2.13 17.62 4.90
N LEU A 69 -1.60 18.11 3.79
CA LEU A 69 -0.49 19.06 3.78
C LEU A 69 -0.83 20.37 4.53
N ARG A 70 -2.06 20.89 4.35
CA ARG A 70 -2.51 22.08 5.12
C ARG A 70 -2.54 21.82 6.62
N ARG A 71 -3.02 20.66 7.05
CA ARG A 71 -3.04 20.26 8.47
C ARG A 71 -1.63 20.15 9.05
N GLN A 72 -0.67 19.72 8.25
CA GLN A 72 0.75 19.63 8.60
C GLN A 72 1.45 21.01 8.55
N LYS A 73 0.74 22.07 8.20
CA LYS A 73 1.29 23.43 7.99
C LYS A 73 2.39 23.47 6.93
N SER A 74 2.33 22.57 5.97
CA SER A 74 3.22 22.55 4.80
C SER A 74 2.73 23.58 3.76
N ASN A 75 3.67 24.25 3.09
CA ASN A 75 3.38 25.12 1.95
C ASN A 75 3.26 24.37 0.63
N GLN A 76 3.60 23.08 0.61
CA GLN A 76 3.55 22.23 -0.59
C GLN A 76 2.08 22.01 -1.01
N ARG A 77 1.84 22.07 -2.32
CA ARG A 77 0.54 21.76 -2.92
C ARG A 77 0.74 21.02 -4.23
N TYR A 78 -0.15 20.07 -4.50
CA TYR A 78 -0.23 19.38 -5.78
C TYR A 78 -1.39 19.90 -6.61
N THR A 79 -1.21 19.92 -7.93
CA THR A 79 -2.26 20.22 -8.90
C THR A 79 -2.83 18.94 -9.49
N TYR A 80 -3.94 19.02 -10.21
CA TYR A 80 -4.49 17.85 -10.92
C TYR A 80 -3.55 17.37 -12.03
N GLU A 81 -2.78 18.28 -12.63
CA GLU A 81 -1.78 17.96 -13.66
C GLU A 81 -0.62 17.13 -13.11
N ASP A 82 -0.30 17.25 -11.83
CA ASP A 82 0.78 16.50 -11.17
C ASP A 82 0.53 14.98 -11.15
N ARG A 83 -0.71 14.54 -11.41
CA ARG A 83 -1.05 13.12 -11.54
C ARG A 83 -0.35 12.42 -12.70
N TRP A 84 0.04 13.19 -13.73
CA TRP A 84 0.75 12.69 -14.91
C TRP A 84 2.27 12.60 -14.70
N ASP A 85 2.78 13.18 -13.63
CA ASP A 85 4.17 13.08 -13.20
C ASP A 85 4.33 11.89 -12.25
N ARG A 86 5.15 10.92 -12.64
CA ARG A 86 5.35 9.68 -11.85
C ARG A 86 5.89 9.97 -10.47
N GLN A 87 6.91 10.82 -10.37
CA GLN A 87 7.54 11.15 -9.09
C GLN A 87 6.55 11.84 -8.15
N LYS A 88 5.81 12.81 -8.65
CA LYS A 88 4.79 13.50 -7.85
C LYS A 88 3.64 12.58 -7.43
N SER A 89 3.27 11.63 -8.28
CA SER A 89 2.28 10.58 -7.93
C SER A 89 2.77 9.71 -6.78
N ILE A 90 4.04 9.32 -6.79
CA ILE A 90 4.67 8.55 -5.71
C ILE A 90 4.73 9.37 -4.41
N GLU A 91 5.07 10.64 -4.50
CA GLU A 91 5.06 11.54 -3.33
C GLU A 91 3.67 11.64 -2.70
N MET A 92 2.63 11.83 -3.52
CA MET A 92 1.23 11.85 -3.04
C MET A 92 0.84 10.54 -2.36
N PHE A 93 1.22 9.41 -2.92
CA PHE A 93 1.02 8.10 -2.31
C PHE A 93 1.68 8.01 -0.93
N ASN A 94 2.92 8.42 -0.81
CA ASN A 94 3.66 8.38 0.45
C ASN A 94 3.05 9.32 1.51
N ILE A 95 2.65 10.53 1.12
CA ILE A 95 1.97 11.48 2.02
C ILE A 95 0.67 10.88 2.56
N TYR A 96 -0.11 10.28 1.68
CA TYR A 96 -1.37 9.61 2.03
C TYR A 96 -1.15 8.44 3.02
N CYS A 97 -0.23 7.54 2.69
CA CYS A 97 0.06 6.38 3.54
C CYS A 97 0.58 6.78 4.92
N ASN A 98 1.45 7.77 4.99
CA ASN A 98 1.99 8.27 6.25
C ASN A 98 0.90 8.92 7.12
N HIS A 99 0.02 9.71 6.52
CA HIS A 99 -1.07 10.36 7.27
C HIS A 99 -2.04 9.35 7.89
N TYR A 100 -2.41 8.32 7.15
CA TYR A 100 -3.34 7.30 7.64
C TYR A 100 -2.66 6.17 8.41
N ASN A 101 -1.36 6.30 8.74
CA ASN A 101 -0.56 5.32 9.48
C ASN A 101 -0.61 3.91 8.88
N LEU A 102 -0.57 3.83 7.56
CA LEU A 102 -0.56 2.56 6.84
C LEU A 102 0.87 2.00 6.86
N VAL A 103 1.05 0.81 7.43
CA VAL A 103 2.37 0.23 7.69
C VAL A 103 2.67 -0.93 6.75
N THR A 104 1.75 -1.89 6.63
CA THR A 104 1.99 -3.08 5.81
C THR A 104 1.72 -2.81 4.33
N PRO A 105 2.35 -3.57 3.41
CA PRO A 105 2.06 -3.48 1.99
C PRO A 105 0.57 -3.68 1.67
N GLU A 106 -0.10 -4.59 2.35
CA GLU A 106 -1.53 -4.83 2.18
C GLU A 106 -2.37 -3.62 2.60
N GLU A 107 -2.08 -3.02 3.76
CA GLU A 107 -2.77 -1.80 4.21
C GLU A 107 -2.62 -0.68 3.19
N LYS A 108 -1.38 -0.42 2.74
CA LYS A 108 -1.09 0.63 1.75
C LYS A 108 -1.85 0.40 0.44
N ALA A 109 -1.78 -0.82 -0.12
CA ALA A 109 -2.45 -1.15 -1.37
C ALA A 109 -3.98 -1.06 -1.24
N ARG A 110 -4.55 -1.66 -0.21
CA ARG A 110 -6.01 -1.71 -0.04
C ARG A 110 -6.62 -0.35 0.30
N CYS A 111 -5.94 0.46 1.10
CA CYS A 111 -6.41 1.81 1.41
C CYS A 111 -6.17 2.77 0.23
N TRP A 112 -5.14 2.57 -0.56
CA TRP A 112 -4.97 3.32 -1.82
C TRP A 112 -6.13 3.07 -2.78
N ASN A 113 -6.53 1.83 -2.95
CA ASN A 113 -7.62 1.44 -3.85
C ASN A 113 -9.01 1.80 -3.30
N GLY A 114 -9.24 1.61 -2.01
CA GLY A 114 -10.58 1.70 -1.41
C GLY A 114 -10.80 2.85 -0.44
N GLY A 115 -9.82 3.74 -0.25
CA GLY A 115 -9.88 4.83 0.72
C GLY A 115 -9.46 4.41 2.14
N PRO A 116 -9.53 5.31 3.13
CA PRO A 116 -9.07 5.04 4.50
C PRO A 116 -9.73 3.82 5.17
N ARG A 117 -10.93 3.44 4.71
CA ARG A 117 -11.63 2.23 5.16
C ARG A 117 -11.44 1.04 4.22
N GLY A 118 -10.43 1.08 3.36
CA GLY A 118 -10.18 0.04 2.35
C GLY A 118 -10.08 -1.37 2.91
N LEU A 119 -9.49 -1.54 4.10
CA LEU A 119 -9.37 -2.84 4.77
C LEU A 119 -10.72 -3.49 5.13
N GLN A 120 -11.80 -2.72 5.19
CA GLN A 120 -13.15 -3.23 5.47
C GLN A 120 -13.90 -3.64 4.22
N LYS A 121 -13.36 -3.37 3.03
CA LYS A 121 -14.03 -3.62 1.74
C LYS A 121 -13.56 -4.93 1.11
N LEU A 122 -14.51 -5.77 0.69
CA LEU A 122 -14.19 -7.02 -0.01
C LEU A 122 -13.52 -6.77 -1.36
N SER A 123 -13.91 -5.70 -2.06
CA SER A 123 -13.34 -5.33 -3.37
C SER A 123 -11.83 -5.07 -3.30
N THR A 124 -11.33 -4.52 -2.19
CA THR A 124 -9.90 -4.26 -2.02
C THR A 124 -9.09 -5.53 -1.75
N LYS A 125 -9.70 -6.61 -1.26
CA LYS A 125 -9.05 -7.92 -1.16
C LYS A 125 -8.70 -8.46 -2.55
N ARG A 126 -9.63 -8.34 -3.50
CA ARG A 126 -9.40 -8.74 -4.91
C ARG A 126 -8.30 -7.90 -5.56
N TYR A 127 -8.28 -6.61 -5.25
CA TYR A 127 -7.21 -5.72 -5.69
C TYR A 127 -5.86 -6.15 -5.12
N TRP A 128 -5.80 -6.46 -3.81
CA TRP A 128 -4.57 -6.94 -3.18
C TRP A 128 -4.06 -8.24 -3.80
N GLU A 129 -4.94 -9.18 -4.17
CA GLU A 129 -4.53 -10.39 -4.89
C GLU A 129 -3.84 -10.08 -6.22
N LYS A 130 -4.32 -9.08 -6.96
CA LYS A 130 -3.66 -8.62 -8.19
C LYS A 130 -2.27 -8.03 -7.90
N VAL A 131 -2.15 -7.23 -6.86
CA VAL A 131 -0.87 -6.63 -6.44
C VAL A 131 0.13 -7.72 -6.05
N LYS A 132 -0.30 -8.73 -5.28
CA LYS A 132 0.56 -9.87 -4.89
C LYS A 132 1.08 -10.62 -6.11
N LYS A 133 0.28 -10.82 -7.13
CA LYS A 133 0.73 -11.45 -8.38
C LYS A 133 1.83 -10.64 -9.06
N GLN A 134 1.71 -9.33 -9.09
CA GLN A 134 2.74 -8.44 -9.62
C GLN A 134 4.02 -8.48 -8.77
N LEU A 135 3.90 -8.51 -7.46
CA LEU A 135 5.06 -8.65 -6.56
C LEU A 135 5.81 -9.96 -6.81
N ALA A 136 5.11 -11.06 -7.08
CA ALA A 136 5.71 -12.34 -7.39
C ALA A 136 6.50 -12.33 -8.71
N THR A 137 6.13 -11.51 -9.68
CA THR A 137 6.81 -11.40 -10.99
C THR A 137 8.08 -10.55 -10.95
N GLN A 138 8.32 -9.79 -9.88
CA GLN A 138 9.51 -8.93 -9.72
C GLN A 138 10.73 -9.69 -9.19
N ASN A 139 10.60 -10.97 -8.99
CA ASN A 139 11.69 -11.82 -8.47
C ASN A 139 12.46 -12.50 -9.60
#